data_24a007ecb31d6cc66fa5bda387502c73
#
_entry.id   24a007ecb31d6cc66fa5bda387502c73
#
_cell.length_a   1.000
_cell.length_b   1.000
_cell.length_c   1.000
_cell.angle_alpha   90.00
_cell.angle_beta   90.00
_cell.angle_gamma   90.00
#
_symmetry.space_group_name_H-M   'P 1'
#
loop_
_entity.id
_entity.type
_entity.pdbx_description
1 polymer ?
#
loop_
_entity_poly.entity_id
_entity_poly.type
_entity_poly.pdbx_seq_one_letter_code
_entity_poly.pdbx_strand_id
1 'polypeptide(L)'
;MLTKAEQALKKQQEAEAEQRKITLQKYATETFMPRKSATFSETTKDTYTRCFERIFHYLGSLRIEDIRPVDITNFLLALQTKETAKQNVGKEIKDTGKPLSYGTIIKHYTVLHSMFRSAFMDDVIPANPMDKVERPKPRKDDAAPEVQALDTAEARRLLQCLSQEPLQWQAIIRLMLDSGCRRGEICGLRWRSVDFINNAITIENNLQYTPEKGIFNTTPKGKKSRTIDIDPEIMSLLRELRSKQRVTTLEGYCFTQHNGEPLHPQTPTRHLHKFGEKYGFPGLHPHQLRHTAATIAITNGADIASVSAKLGHAETATTLNLYTHANQESIKQANEIYRKALYQKEA
;
A
#
# COMPACT_ATOMS: atom_id res chain seq x y z
N MET A 1 -27.47 1.55 -58.24
CA MET A 1 -27.50 0.52 -57.17
C MET A 1 -26.03 0.28 -56.79
N LEU A 2 -25.70 0.36 -55.51
CA LEU A 2 -24.36 0.08 -55.00
C LEU A 2 -24.03 -1.40 -55.22
N THR A 3 -22.81 -1.70 -55.63
CA THR A 3 -22.35 -3.09 -55.79
C THR A 3 -22.34 -3.81 -54.44
N LYS A 4 -22.37 -5.14 -54.43
CA LYS A 4 -22.29 -5.94 -53.17
C LYS A 4 -21.03 -5.60 -52.35
N ALA A 5 -19.93 -5.25 -53.00
CA ALA A 5 -18.68 -4.84 -52.33
C ALA A 5 -18.82 -3.46 -51.66
N GLU A 6 -19.46 -2.49 -52.31
CA GLU A 6 -19.73 -1.16 -51.76
C GLU A 6 -20.71 -1.24 -50.58
N GLN A 7 -21.71 -2.13 -50.65
CA GLN A 7 -22.65 -2.38 -49.53
C GLN A 7 -21.95 -3.03 -48.33
N ALA A 8 -21.02 -3.96 -48.55
CA ALA A 8 -20.24 -4.58 -47.50
C ALA A 8 -19.27 -3.57 -46.83
N LEU A 9 -18.61 -2.74 -47.64
CA LEU A 9 -17.73 -1.68 -47.17
C LEU A 9 -18.49 -0.62 -46.31
N LYS A 10 -19.67 -0.24 -46.83
CA LYS A 10 -20.54 0.72 -46.06
C LYS A 10 -21.02 0.12 -44.74
N LYS A 11 -21.42 -1.16 -44.72
CA LYS A 11 -21.85 -1.88 -43.55
C LYS A 11 -20.69 -2.03 -42.53
N GLN A 12 -19.46 -2.24 -43.03
CA GLN A 12 -18.28 -2.29 -42.18
C GLN A 12 -17.95 -0.91 -41.60
N GLN A 13 -18.01 0.17 -42.38
CA GLN A 13 -17.84 1.54 -41.95
C GLN A 13 -18.91 1.97 -40.92
N GLU A 14 -20.17 1.57 -41.13
CA GLU A 14 -21.26 1.81 -40.17
C GLU A 14 -21.06 1.03 -38.86
N ALA A 15 -20.59 -0.22 -38.94
CA ALA A 15 -20.25 -1.00 -37.73
C ALA A 15 -19.05 -0.43 -36.95
N GLU A 16 -18.02 0.03 -37.68
CA GLU A 16 -16.87 0.73 -37.09
C GLU A 16 -17.30 2.08 -36.49
N ALA A 17 -18.19 2.84 -37.16
CA ALA A 17 -18.75 4.07 -36.64
C ALA A 17 -19.65 3.85 -35.40
N GLU A 18 -20.37 2.72 -35.34
CA GLU A 18 -21.18 2.36 -34.16
C GLU A 18 -20.30 1.91 -32.99
N GLN A 19 -19.19 1.18 -33.22
CA GLN A 19 -18.19 0.87 -32.20
C GLN A 19 -17.54 2.13 -31.63
N ARG A 20 -17.33 3.16 -32.44
CA ARG A 20 -16.80 4.46 -32.01
C ARG A 20 -17.77 5.26 -31.14
N LYS A 21 -19.06 4.89 -31.09
CA LYS A 21 -20.07 5.54 -30.20
C LYS A 21 -20.06 5.03 -28.78
N ILE A 22 -19.05 4.22 -28.38
CA ILE A 22 -18.96 3.67 -27.03
C ILE A 22 -18.73 4.77 -25.97
N THR A 23 -19.47 4.75 -24.87
CA THR A 23 -19.22 5.68 -23.75
C THR A 23 -17.98 5.26 -22.96
N LEU A 24 -17.37 6.22 -22.25
CA LEU A 24 -16.25 5.95 -21.37
C LEU A 24 -16.59 4.84 -20.35
N GLN A 25 -17.77 4.92 -19.73
CA GLN A 25 -18.22 3.91 -18.78
C GLN A 25 -18.31 2.53 -19.44
N LYS A 26 -18.93 2.42 -20.60
CA LYS A 26 -19.07 1.15 -21.31
C LYS A 26 -17.72 0.55 -21.70
N TYR A 27 -16.81 1.37 -22.24
CA TYR A 27 -15.44 0.91 -22.55
C TYR A 27 -14.71 0.43 -21.30
N ALA A 28 -14.79 1.20 -20.18
CA ALA A 28 -14.13 0.86 -18.93
C ALA A 28 -14.64 -0.47 -18.36
N THR A 29 -15.98 -0.71 -18.36
CA THR A 29 -16.60 -1.89 -17.73
C THR A 29 -16.56 -3.13 -18.62
N GLU A 30 -16.78 -2.99 -19.93
CA GLU A 30 -16.91 -4.14 -20.84
C GLU A 30 -15.59 -4.54 -21.54
N THR A 31 -14.62 -3.60 -21.65
CA THR A 31 -13.37 -3.85 -22.37
C THR A 31 -12.14 -3.73 -21.48
N PHE A 32 -11.93 -2.58 -20.87
CA PHE A 32 -10.71 -2.28 -20.15
C PHE A 32 -10.57 -3.10 -18.85
N MET A 33 -11.55 -3.06 -17.94
CA MET A 33 -11.49 -3.75 -16.66
C MET A 33 -11.44 -5.28 -16.80
N PRO A 34 -12.24 -5.95 -17.64
CA PRO A 34 -12.11 -7.39 -17.84
C PRO A 34 -10.72 -7.83 -18.28
N ARG A 35 -10.10 -7.11 -19.24
CA ARG A 35 -8.75 -7.37 -19.73
C ARG A 35 -7.68 -7.15 -18.64
N LYS A 36 -7.75 -6.02 -17.92
CA LYS A 36 -6.78 -5.67 -16.87
C LYS A 36 -6.94 -6.53 -15.62
N SER A 37 -8.15 -6.98 -15.32
CA SER A 37 -8.42 -7.84 -14.16
C SER A 37 -7.64 -9.15 -14.20
N ALA A 38 -7.27 -9.65 -15.37
CA ALA A 38 -6.44 -10.85 -15.52
C ALA A 38 -5.02 -10.67 -14.92
N THR A 39 -4.52 -9.43 -14.87
CA THR A 39 -3.15 -9.12 -14.41
C THR A 39 -3.11 -8.33 -13.10
N PHE A 40 -4.22 -7.74 -12.69
CA PHE A 40 -4.28 -6.92 -11.48
C PHE A 40 -4.41 -7.78 -10.23
N SER A 41 -3.77 -7.33 -9.14
CA SER A 41 -4.09 -7.84 -7.80
C SER A 41 -5.51 -7.41 -7.39
N GLU A 42 -6.15 -8.15 -6.50
CA GLU A 42 -7.50 -7.82 -5.99
C GLU A 42 -7.58 -6.40 -5.40
N THR A 43 -6.54 -5.97 -4.68
CA THR A 43 -6.48 -4.59 -4.13
C THR A 43 -6.30 -3.53 -5.22
N THR A 44 -5.66 -3.87 -6.34
CA THR A 44 -5.55 -2.97 -7.50
C THR A 44 -6.92 -2.86 -8.18
N LYS A 45 -7.64 -3.97 -8.36
CA LYS A 45 -9.01 -3.98 -8.91
C LYS A 45 -9.92 -3.07 -8.06
N ASP A 46 -9.94 -3.28 -6.74
CA ASP A 46 -10.72 -2.46 -5.81
C ASP A 46 -10.37 -0.96 -5.93
N THR A 47 -9.08 -0.63 -6.07
CA THR A 47 -8.65 0.76 -6.27
C THR A 47 -9.19 1.35 -7.58
N TYR A 48 -9.11 0.60 -8.68
CA TYR A 48 -9.64 1.04 -9.99
C TYR A 48 -11.15 1.20 -9.93
N THR A 49 -11.88 0.25 -9.36
CA THR A 49 -13.34 0.31 -9.20
C THR A 49 -13.77 1.59 -8.45
N ARG A 50 -13.13 1.89 -7.33
CA ARG A 50 -13.42 3.13 -6.55
C ARG A 50 -13.07 4.41 -7.31
N CYS A 51 -12.01 4.40 -8.11
CA CYS A 51 -11.68 5.55 -8.96
C CYS A 51 -12.74 5.71 -10.05
N PHE A 52 -13.18 4.62 -10.68
CA PHE A 52 -14.19 4.65 -11.73
C PHE A 52 -15.56 5.16 -11.22
N GLU A 53 -15.96 4.91 -9.98
CA GLU A 53 -17.19 5.48 -9.41
C GLU A 53 -17.24 6.99 -9.57
N ARG A 54 -16.15 7.72 -9.25
CA ARG A 54 -16.07 9.17 -9.45
C ARG A 54 -15.87 9.55 -10.90
N ILE A 55 -15.04 8.84 -11.64
CA ILE A 55 -14.82 9.09 -13.07
C ILE A 55 -16.14 8.99 -13.84
N PHE A 56 -16.95 7.97 -13.56
CA PHE A 56 -18.25 7.78 -14.23
C PHE A 56 -19.25 8.88 -13.91
N HIS A 57 -19.23 9.41 -12.69
CA HIS A 57 -20.08 10.54 -12.33
C HIS A 57 -19.83 11.77 -13.19
N TYR A 58 -18.59 12.03 -13.59
CA TYR A 58 -18.22 13.22 -14.39
C TYR A 58 -18.11 12.95 -15.89
N LEU A 59 -17.55 11.81 -16.28
CA LEU A 59 -17.15 11.52 -17.65
C LEU A 59 -17.83 10.26 -18.22
N GLY A 60 -18.52 9.47 -17.42
CA GLY A 60 -18.98 8.14 -17.79
C GLY A 60 -19.97 8.11 -18.96
N SER A 61 -20.85 9.10 -19.05
CA SER A 61 -21.86 9.22 -20.12
C SER A 61 -21.32 9.78 -21.44
N LEU A 62 -20.13 10.38 -21.41
CA LEU A 62 -19.52 10.95 -22.61
C LEU A 62 -19.02 9.83 -23.52
N ARG A 63 -19.08 10.03 -24.82
CA ARG A 63 -18.40 9.16 -25.78
C ARG A 63 -16.90 9.26 -25.56
N ILE A 64 -16.20 8.11 -25.52
CA ILE A 64 -14.77 8.09 -25.22
C ILE A 64 -13.94 8.86 -26.24
N GLU A 65 -14.36 8.86 -27.53
CA GLU A 65 -13.71 9.59 -28.61
C GLU A 65 -13.89 11.12 -28.54
N ASP A 66 -14.97 11.59 -27.88
CA ASP A 66 -15.32 13.01 -27.77
C ASP A 66 -14.69 13.66 -26.53
N ILE A 67 -14.08 12.88 -25.63
CA ILE A 67 -13.45 13.41 -24.42
C ILE A 67 -12.15 14.14 -24.76
N ARG A 68 -12.15 15.42 -24.49
CA ARG A 68 -11.01 16.32 -24.75
C ARG A 68 -10.13 16.46 -23.50
N PRO A 69 -8.88 16.89 -23.68
CA PRO A 69 -7.99 17.19 -22.55
C PRO A 69 -8.60 18.15 -21.52
N VAL A 70 -9.40 19.12 -21.96
CA VAL A 70 -10.08 20.09 -21.07
C VAL A 70 -11.13 19.42 -20.17
N ASP A 71 -11.83 18.40 -20.64
CA ASP A 71 -12.85 17.69 -19.86
C ASP A 71 -12.19 16.91 -18.73
N ILE A 72 -11.04 16.28 -19.01
CA ILE A 72 -10.23 15.59 -18.00
C ILE A 72 -9.61 16.57 -17.00
N THR A 73 -9.09 17.71 -17.49
CA THR A 73 -8.54 18.76 -16.63
C THR A 73 -9.60 19.30 -15.68
N ASN A 74 -10.82 19.57 -16.18
CA ASN A 74 -11.94 20.03 -15.36
C ASN A 74 -12.35 18.99 -14.31
N PHE A 75 -12.36 17.71 -14.66
CA PHE A 75 -12.58 16.61 -13.69
C PHE A 75 -11.51 16.61 -12.59
N LEU A 76 -10.23 16.67 -12.95
CA LEU A 76 -9.14 16.68 -11.97
C LEU A 76 -9.18 17.92 -11.07
N LEU A 77 -9.57 19.09 -11.64
CA LEU A 77 -9.80 20.30 -10.87
C LEU A 77 -10.99 20.16 -9.91
N ALA A 78 -12.08 19.52 -10.35
CA ALA A 78 -13.22 19.24 -9.48
C ALA A 78 -12.82 18.33 -8.31
N LEU A 79 -11.96 17.34 -8.52
CA LEU A 79 -11.41 16.51 -7.44
C LEU A 79 -10.59 17.33 -6.42
N GLN A 80 -9.91 18.40 -6.88
CA GLN A 80 -9.11 19.26 -6.00
C GLN A 80 -9.94 20.26 -5.20
N THR A 81 -11.07 20.72 -5.76
CA THR A 81 -11.78 21.89 -5.24
C THR A 81 -13.18 21.60 -4.70
N LYS A 82 -13.85 20.57 -5.21
CA LYS A 82 -15.26 20.30 -4.91
C LYS A 82 -15.48 18.98 -4.19
N GLU A 83 -14.64 17.98 -4.47
CA GLU A 83 -14.80 16.65 -3.91
C GLU A 83 -14.18 16.54 -2.53
N THR A 84 -14.88 15.86 -1.63
CA THR A 84 -14.45 15.61 -0.26
C THR A 84 -14.14 14.14 -0.01
N ALA A 85 -13.33 13.90 0.99
CA ALA A 85 -12.98 12.56 1.42
C ALA A 85 -14.16 11.93 2.17
N LYS A 86 -14.48 10.68 1.80
CA LYS A 86 -15.52 9.88 2.46
C LYS A 86 -14.89 8.88 3.43
N GLN A 87 -15.51 8.69 4.57
CA GLN A 87 -15.06 7.75 5.60
C GLN A 87 -16.18 6.78 5.97
N ASN A 88 -15.84 5.50 6.11
CA ASN A 88 -16.78 4.51 6.63
C ASN A 88 -16.89 4.65 8.16
N VAL A 89 -18.08 4.94 8.65
CA VAL A 89 -18.42 4.99 10.07
C VAL A 89 -19.45 3.90 10.35
N GLY A 90 -19.00 2.74 10.82
CA GLY A 90 -19.84 1.54 10.92
C GLY A 90 -20.25 1.02 9.54
N LYS A 91 -21.58 1.00 9.28
CA LYS A 91 -22.16 0.61 7.98
C LYS A 91 -22.42 1.80 7.04
N GLU A 92 -22.24 3.03 7.51
CA GLU A 92 -22.52 4.24 6.74
C GLU A 92 -21.26 4.84 6.15
N ILE A 93 -21.39 5.45 4.98
CA ILE A 93 -20.34 6.26 4.35
C ILE A 93 -20.65 7.71 4.67
N LYS A 94 -19.82 8.36 5.48
CA LYS A 94 -19.95 9.78 5.83
C LYS A 94 -18.95 10.63 5.09
N ASP A 95 -19.41 11.79 4.66
CA ASP A 95 -18.54 12.84 4.14
C ASP A 95 -17.76 13.45 5.32
N THR A 96 -16.46 13.59 5.16
CA THR A 96 -15.59 14.17 6.20
C THR A 96 -15.51 15.70 6.12
N GLY A 97 -16.03 16.31 5.06
CA GLY A 97 -15.84 17.72 4.73
C GLY A 97 -14.39 18.10 4.38
N LYS A 98 -13.46 17.14 4.45
CA LYS A 98 -12.05 17.38 4.10
C LYS A 98 -11.81 17.19 2.62
N PRO A 99 -11.01 18.05 1.97
CA PRO A 99 -10.66 17.87 0.55
C PRO A 99 -9.94 16.54 0.32
N LEU A 100 -10.01 16.02 -0.91
CA LEU A 100 -9.28 14.82 -1.29
C LEU A 100 -7.78 15.06 -1.17
N SER A 101 -7.06 14.06 -0.67
CA SER A 101 -5.59 14.10 -0.63
C SER A 101 -5.00 14.06 -2.04
N TYR A 102 -3.83 14.68 -2.23
CA TYR A 102 -3.08 14.60 -3.47
C TYR A 102 -2.89 13.16 -3.97
N GLY A 103 -2.56 12.22 -3.06
CA GLY A 103 -2.42 10.80 -3.40
C GLY A 103 -3.71 10.18 -3.97
N THR A 104 -4.88 10.64 -3.52
CA THR A 104 -6.17 10.20 -4.08
C THR A 104 -6.37 10.75 -5.49
N ILE A 105 -6.08 12.02 -5.71
CA ILE A 105 -6.21 12.67 -7.02
C ILE A 105 -5.28 12.02 -8.05
N ILE A 106 -4.03 11.75 -7.68
CA ILE A 106 -3.05 11.05 -8.53
C ILE A 106 -3.50 9.63 -8.91
N LYS A 107 -4.21 8.93 -8.04
CA LYS A 107 -4.78 7.61 -8.39
C LYS A 107 -5.78 7.74 -9.54
N HIS A 108 -6.68 8.72 -9.50
CA HIS A 108 -7.63 8.96 -10.60
C HIS A 108 -6.92 9.32 -11.90
N TYR A 109 -5.92 10.21 -11.84
CA TYR A 109 -5.07 10.53 -12.99
C TYR A 109 -4.42 9.27 -13.59
N THR A 110 -3.84 8.42 -12.74
CA THR A 110 -3.18 7.17 -13.17
C THR A 110 -4.16 6.18 -13.81
N VAL A 111 -5.37 6.05 -13.26
CA VAL A 111 -6.43 5.20 -13.81
C VAL A 111 -6.85 5.70 -15.19
N LEU A 112 -7.14 7.00 -15.34
CA LEU A 112 -7.48 7.62 -16.64
C LEU A 112 -6.35 7.45 -17.65
N HIS A 113 -5.12 7.72 -17.25
CA HIS A 113 -3.95 7.57 -18.11
C HIS A 113 -3.80 6.12 -18.62
N SER A 114 -3.97 5.13 -17.74
CA SER A 114 -3.91 3.72 -18.11
C SER A 114 -5.04 3.33 -19.05
N MET A 115 -6.26 3.83 -18.82
CA MET A 115 -7.44 3.52 -19.60
C MET A 115 -7.37 4.16 -21.00
N PHE A 116 -7.08 5.47 -21.11
CA PHE A 116 -6.99 6.15 -22.39
C PHE A 116 -5.81 5.65 -23.23
N ARG A 117 -4.68 5.29 -22.58
CA ARG A 117 -3.60 4.60 -23.31
C ARG A 117 -4.06 3.27 -23.88
N SER A 118 -4.84 2.48 -23.13
CA SER A 118 -5.40 1.22 -23.65
C SER A 118 -6.35 1.49 -24.81
N ALA A 119 -7.26 2.47 -24.69
CA ALA A 119 -8.20 2.83 -25.74
C ALA A 119 -7.51 3.28 -27.04
N PHE A 120 -6.41 4.02 -26.92
CA PHE A 120 -5.59 4.43 -28.05
C PHE A 120 -4.89 3.22 -28.70
N MET A 121 -4.31 2.33 -27.90
CA MET A 121 -3.63 1.11 -28.42
C MET A 121 -4.62 0.11 -29.04
N ASP A 122 -5.90 0.19 -28.70
CA ASP A 122 -6.99 -0.64 -29.23
C ASP A 122 -7.71 0.04 -30.43
N ASP A 123 -7.18 1.15 -30.95
CA ASP A 123 -7.77 1.94 -32.05
C ASP A 123 -9.21 2.41 -31.77
N VAL A 124 -9.64 2.45 -30.51
CA VAL A 124 -10.97 2.95 -30.09
C VAL A 124 -11.03 4.48 -30.16
N ILE A 125 -9.90 5.15 -29.94
CA ILE A 125 -9.74 6.60 -30.06
C ILE A 125 -8.57 6.93 -31.00
N PRO A 126 -8.68 8.00 -31.81
CA PRO A 126 -7.63 8.36 -32.77
C PRO A 126 -6.40 9.02 -32.13
N ALA A 127 -6.53 9.56 -30.91
CA ALA A 127 -5.45 10.20 -30.17
C ALA A 127 -5.70 10.05 -28.68
N ASN A 128 -4.64 9.96 -27.89
CA ASN A 128 -4.76 9.89 -26.42
C ASN A 128 -4.92 11.30 -25.82
N PRO A 129 -6.08 11.66 -25.25
CA PRO A 129 -6.28 12.99 -24.66
C PRO A 129 -5.38 13.26 -23.46
N MET A 130 -4.89 12.22 -22.78
CA MET A 130 -4.01 12.35 -21.61
C MET A 130 -2.62 12.91 -21.94
N ASP A 131 -2.19 12.85 -23.22
CA ASP A 131 -0.89 13.36 -23.63
C ASP A 131 -0.78 14.91 -23.51
N LYS A 132 -1.96 15.59 -23.44
CA LYS A 132 -2.07 17.04 -23.28
C LYS A 132 -2.62 17.45 -21.90
N VAL A 133 -2.76 16.48 -20.96
CA VAL A 133 -3.22 16.75 -19.59
C VAL A 133 -2.02 16.78 -18.65
N GLU A 134 -1.78 17.91 -18.03
CA GLU A 134 -0.74 18.02 -17.03
C GLU A 134 -1.06 17.14 -15.81
N ARG A 135 -0.03 16.47 -15.31
CA ARG A 135 -0.15 15.72 -14.05
C ARG A 135 -0.43 16.72 -12.91
N PRO A 136 -1.49 16.49 -12.10
CA PRO A 136 -1.77 17.34 -10.95
C PRO A 136 -0.55 17.55 -10.05
N LYS A 137 -0.38 18.77 -9.55
CA LYS A 137 0.65 19.09 -8.56
C LYS A 137 0.03 19.11 -7.16
N PRO A 138 0.80 18.79 -6.12
CA PRO A 138 0.32 18.92 -4.75
C PRO A 138 -0.01 20.40 -4.45
N ARG A 139 -1.09 20.65 -3.71
CA ARG A 139 -1.37 21.98 -3.15
C ARG A 139 -0.29 22.31 -2.11
N LYS A 140 -0.13 23.59 -1.78
CA LYS A 140 0.84 24.02 -0.75
C LYS A 140 0.59 23.35 0.60
N ASP A 141 -0.68 23.07 0.92
CA ASP A 141 -1.11 22.42 2.15
C ASP A 141 -1.15 20.88 2.05
N ASP A 142 -0.93 20.32 0.86
CA ASP A 142 -0.84 18.87 0.61
C ASP A 142 0.57 18.30 0.88
N ALA A 143 1.44 19.06 1.54
CA ALA A 143 2.69 18.48 2.03
C ALA A 143 2.33 17.20 2.78
N ALA A 144 2.56 16.04 2.13
CA ALA A 144 2.40 14.77 2.81
C ALA A 144 3.20 14.91 4.10
N PRO A 145 2.60 14.69 5.28
CA PRO A 145 3.40 14.66 6.48
C PRO A 145 4.49 13.65 6.21
N GLU A 146 5.72 14.13 6.18
CA GLU A 146 6.88 13.28 6.07
C GLU A 146 6.70 12.23 7.16
N VAL A 147 6.61 10.95 6.78
CA VAL A 147 6.42 9.88 7.77
C VAL A 147 7.73 9.82 8.54
N GLN A 148 7.83 10.65 9.58
CA GLN A 148 9.01 10.68 10.42
C GLN A 148 9.09 9.37 11.19
N ALA A 149 10.22 8.69 11.08
CA ALA A 149 10.55 7.59 11.95
C ALA A 149 10.60 8.09 13.41
N LEU A 150 10.19 7.26 14.34
CA LEU A 150 10.46 7.52 15.75
C LEU A 150 11.98 7.45 15.98
N ASP A 151 12.48 8.33 16.79
CA ASP A 151 13.86 8.22 17.26
C ASP A 151 14.01 7.06 18.26
N THR A 152 15.25 6.76 18.65
CA THR A 152 15.54 5.66 19.58
C THR A 152 14.89 5.87 20.95
N ALA A 153 14.81 7.10 21.45
CA ALA A 153 14.21 7.41 22.74
C ALA A 153 12.68 7.26 22.68
N GLU A 154 12.07 7.75 21.63
CA GLU A 154 10.64 7.58 21.35
C GLU A 154 10.26 6.10 21.18
N ALA A 155 11.06 5.33 20.43
CA ALA A 155 10.85 3.89 20.29
C ALA A 155 10.94 3.14 21.62
N ARG A 156 11.91 3.48 22.47
CA ARG A 156 12.01 2.93 23.84
C ARG A 156 10.81 3.30 24.69
N ARG A 157 10.36 4.56 24.66
CA ARG A 157 9.16 5.01 25.35
C ARG A 157 7.91 4.27 24.88
N LEU A 158 7.78 4.03 23.57
CA LEU A 158 6.69 3.24 23.00
C LEU A 158 6.71 1.82 23.57
N LEU A 159 7.87 1.15 23.61
CA LEU A 159 8.02 -0.19 24.17
C LEU A 159 7.65 -0.26 25.67
N GLN A 160 7.95 0.77 26.44
CA GLN A 160 7.54 0.86 27.86
C GLN A 160 6.01 0.97 27.99
N CYS A 161 5.35 1.80 27.17
CA CYS A 161 3.90 1.94 27.17
C CYS A 161 3.17 0.63 26.81
N LEU A 162 3.80 -0.24 26.01
CA LEU A 162 3.19 -1.51 25.60
C LEU A 162 2.94 -2.47 26.75
N SER A 163 3.65 -2.38 27.85
CA SER A 163 3.42 -3.23 29.03
C SER A 163 1.99 -3.13 29.60
N GLN A 164 1.28 -2.04 29.29
CA GLN A 164 -0.10 -1.80 29.71
C GLN A 164 -1.15 -2.31 28.72
N GLU A 165 -0.73 -2.80 27.58
CA GLU A 165 -1.62 -3.30 26.53
C GLU A 165 -1.85 -4.82 26.65
N PRO A 166 -2.96 -5.35 26.11
CA PRO A 166 -3.19 -6.80 26.05
C PRO A 166 -2.04 -7.53 25.35
N LEU A 167 -1.72 -8.74 25.80
CA LEU A 167 -0.59 -9.56 25.33
C LEU A 167 -0.48 -9.64 23.81
N GLN A 168 -1.60 -9.84 23.10
CA GLN A 168 -1.59 -9.90 21.64
C GLN A 168 -1.07 -8.59 21.02
N TRP A 169 -1.44 -7.44 21.57
CA TRP A 169 -0.99 -6.15 21.06
C TRP A 169 0.46 -5.85 21.41
N GLN A 170 0.92 -6.27 22.58
CA GLN A 170 2.33 -6.23 22.93
C GLN A 170 3.16 -7.01 21.89
N ALA A 171 2.74 -8.26 21.58
CA ALA A 171 3.43 -9.10 20.61
C ALA A 171 3.39 -8.50 19.19
N ILE A 172 2.23 -8.04 18.72
CA ILE A 172 2.07 -7.44 17.38
C ILE A 172 2.98 -6.23 17.19
N ILE A 173 2.93 -5.27 18.13
CA ILE A 173 3.61 -3.99 17.95
C ILE A 173 5.13 -4.17 18.11
N ARG A 174 5.59 -4.98 19.09
CA ARG A 174 7.00 -5.33 19.23
C ARG A 174 7.52 -6.04 17.99
N LEU A 175 6.77 -7.01 17.47
CA LEU A 175 7.14 -7.75 16.28
C LEU A 175 7.18 -6.85 15.03
N MET A 176 6.26 -5.90 14.89
CA MET A 176 6.29 -4.91 13.81
C MET A 176 7.53 -4.01 13.88
N LEU A 177 7.88 -3.58 15.09
CA LEU A 177 9.04 -2.69 15.30
C LEU A 177 10.37 -3.46 15.09
N ASP A 178 10.47 -4.69 15.56
CA ASP A 178 11.68 -5.51 15.42
C ASP A 178 11.88 -5.97 13.97
N SER A 179 10.86 -6.63 13.39
CA SER A 179 10.98 -7.23 12.06
C SER A 179 10.83 -6.23 10.91
N GLY A 180 10.20 -5.09 11.14
CA GLY A 180 9.78 -4.16 10.10
C GLY A 180 8.77 -4.74 9.11
N CYS A 181 8.08 -5.82 9.44
CA CYS A 181 7.11 -6.48 8.57
C CYS A 181 5.92 -5.58 8.23
N ARG A 182 5.32 -5.81 7.06
CA ARG A 182 4.07 -5.15 6.68
C ARG A 182 2.92 -5.67 7.54
N ARG A 183 1.93 -4.82 7.82
CA ARG A 183 0.77 -5.22 8.65
C ARG A 183 0.07 -6.50 8.16
N GLY A 184 -0.08 -6.65 6.84
CA GLY A 184 -0.70 -7.86 6.28
C GLY A 184 0.17 -9.11 6.42
N GLU A 185 1.50 -8.97 6.45
CA GLU A 185 2.44 -10.04 6.74
C GLU A 185 2.32 -10.48 8.19
N ILE A 186 2.22 -9.52 9.13
CA ILE A 186 1.98 -9.82 10.56
C ILE A 186 0.62 -10.48 10.77
N CYS A 187 -0.46 -9.95 10.19
CA CYS A 187 -1.78 -10.56 10.29
C CYS A 187 -1.84 -11.96 9.65
N GLY A 188 -1.01 -12.21 8.64
CA GLY A 188 -0.92 -13.49 7.94
C GLY A 188 0.03 -14.51 8.55
N LEU A 189 0.72 -14.16 9.65
CA LEU A 189 1.68 -15.06 10.30
C LEU A 189 0.98 -16.26 10.90
N ARG A 190 1.48 -17.46 10.59
CA ARG A 190 0.97 -18.72 11.11
C ARG A 190 1.95 -19.36 12.10
N TRP A 191 1.46 -20.20 13.00
CA TRP A 191 2.32 -20.87 13.98
C TRP A 191 3.37 -21.78 13.36
N ARG A 192 3.11 -22.39 12.20
CA ARG A 192 4.10 -23.18 11.45
C ARG A 192 5.30 -22.36 10.98
N SER A 193 5.10 -21.05 10.81
CA SER A 193 6.13 -20.12 10.32
C SER A 193 6.92 -19.47 11.46
N VAL A 194 6.71 -19.90 12.70
CA VAL A 194 7.42 -19.43 13.90
C VAL A 194 8.36 -20.53 14.39
N ASP A 195 9.66 -20.32 14.21
CA ASP A 195 10.69 -21.20 14.72
C ASP A 195 11.14 -20.74 16.12
N PHE A 196 10.60 -21.41 17.13
CA PHE A 196 10.94 -21.11 18.53
C PHE A 196 12.32 -21.59 18.96
N ILE A 197 12.96 -22.48 18.21
CA ILE A 197 14.30 -22.99 18.51
C ILE A 197 15.34 -21.95 18.09
N ASN A 198 15.23 -21.48 16.86
CA ASN A 198 16.18 -20.53 16.28
C ASN A 198 15.75 -19.05 16.46
N ASN A 199 14.67 -18.79 17.20
CA ASN A 199 14.08 -17.45 17.38
C ASN A 199 13.88 -16.71 16.06
N ALA A 200 13.22 -17.36 15.11
CA ALA A 200 13.01 -16.81 13.78
C ALA A 200 11.55 -16.91 13.33
N ILE A 201 11.13 -16.04 12.41
CA ILE A 201 9.87 -16.13 11.71
C ILE A 201 10.08 -16.19 10.20
N THR A 202 9.26 -16.96 9.50
CA THR A 202 9.26 -17.00 8.04
C THR A 202 8.03 -16.28 7.50
N ILE A 203 8.24 -15.23 6.72
CA ILE A 203 7.17 -14.45 6.08
C ILE A 203 6.86 -15.07 4.73
N GLU A 204 5.77 -15.80 4.64
CA GLU A 204 5.29 -16.49 3.44
C GLU A 204 3.88 -16.06 3.02
N ASN A 205 3.14 -15.39 3.91
CA ASN A 205 1.77 -14.96 3.71
C ASN A 205 1.62 -13.44 3.91
N ASN A 206 0.64 -12.88 3.21
CA ASN A 206 0.23 -11.49 3.38
C ASN A 206 -1.29 -11.40 3.34
N LEU A 207 -1.90 -11.18 4.48
CA LEU A 207 -3.35 -11.08 4.61
C LEU A 207 -3.84 -9.74 4.08
N GLN A 208 -4.80 -9.78 3.18
CA GLN A 208 -5.42 -8.61 2.56
C GLN A 208 -6.94 -8.64 2.73
N TYR A 209 -7.56 -7.52 2.45
CA TYR A 209 -9.02 -7.37 2.49
C TYR A 209 -9.48 -6.49 1.34
N THR A 210 -10.53 -6.93 0.66
CA THR A 210 -11.38 -6.09 -0.20
C THR A 210 -12.85 -6.32 0.16
N PRO A 211 -13.75 -5.34 -0.08
CA PRO A 211 -15.18 -5.52 0.19
C PRO A 211 -15.79 -6.70 -0.55
N GLU A 212 -15.34 -6.95 -1.78
CA GLU A 212 -15.86 -8.03 -2.63
C GLU A 212 -15.41 -9.42 -2.15
N LYS A 213 -14.15 -9.56 -1.78
CA LYS A 213 -13.54 -10.87 -1.47
C LYS A 213 -13.43 -11.18 0.02
N GLY A 214 -13.68 -10.18 0.88
CA GLY A 214 -13.44 -10.32 2.31
C GLY A 214 -11.93 -10.40 2.64
N ILE A 215 -11.57 -11.14 3.68
CA ILE A 215 -10.19 -11.39 4.07
C ILE A 215 -9.63 -12.56 3.25
N PHE A 216 -8.48 -12.38 2.63
CA PHE A 216 -7.81 -13.40 1.82
C PHE A 216 -6.30 -13.33 1.94
N ASN A 217 -5.65 -14.47 1.73
CA ASN A 217 -4.20 -14.59 1.70
C ASN A 217 -3.65 -14.30 0.30
N THR A 218 -2.50 -13.65 0.28
CA THR A 218 -1.65 -13.51 -0.90
C THR A 218 -0.21 -13.84 -0.53
N THR A 219 0.62 -14.08 -1.52
CA THR A 219 2.07 -14.10 -1.31
C THR A 219 2.59 -12.67 -1.01
N PRO A 220 3.67 -12.52 -0.25
CA PRO A 220 4.32 -11.23 -0.05
C PRO A 220 4.65 -10.54 -1.38
N LYS A 221 4.67 -9.22 -1.39
CA LYS A 221 5.03 -8.43 -2.57
C LYS A 221 6.45 -8.83 -3.02
N GLY A 222 6.59 -9.30 -4.27
CA GLY A 222 7.85 -9.84 -4.79
C GLY A 222 7.90 -11.37 -4.81
N LYS A 223 6.86 -12.08 -4.35
CA LYS A 223 6.70 -13.56 -4.40
C LYS A 223 7.81 -14.39 -3.72
N LYS A 224 8.64 -13.78 -2.89
CA LYS A 224 9.71 -14.47 -2.15
C LYS A 224 9.36 -14.51 -0.66
N SER A 225 9.47 -15.70 -0.06
CA SER A 225 9.50 -15.85 1.38
C SER A 225 10.84 -15.32 1.92
N ARG A 226 10.84 -14.90 3.17
CA ARG A 226 12.06 -14.53 3.89
C ARG A 226 11.95 -14.93 5.35
N THR A 227 13.09 -15.36 5.91
CA THR A 227 13.22 -15.64 7.34
C THR A 227 13.88 -14.45 8.02
N ILE A 228 13.41 -14.10 9.20
CA ILE A 228 13.83 -12.94 9.98
C ILE A 228 14.10 -13.43 11.40
N ASP A 229 15.28 -13.15 11.92
CA ASP A 229 15.62 -13.38 13.32
C ASP A 229 14.88 -12.37 14.19
N ILE A 230 14.31 -12.84 15.29
CA ILE A 230 13.44 -12.09 16.19
C ILE A 230 14.02 -12.12 17.60
N ASP A 231 13.91 -10.99 18.28
CA ASP A 231 14.35 -10.87 19.67
C ASP A 231 13.73 -11.96 20.56
N PRO A 232 14.54 -12.63 21.41
CA PRO A 232 14.07 -13.71 22.30
C PRO A 232 12.92 -13.30 23.24
N GLU A 233 12.84 -12.04 23.67
CA GLU A 233 11.73 -11.54 24.50
C GLU A 233 10.42 -11.57 23.72
N ILE A 234 10.44 -11.18 22.44
CA ILE A 234 9.27 -11.23 21.56
C ILE A 234 8.85 -12.68 21.32
N MET A 235 9.81 -13.56 21.13
CA MET A 235 9.54 -15.00 20.99
C MET A 235 8.91 -15.59 22.26
N SER A 236 9.29 -15.09 23.43
CA SER A 236 8.65 -15.46 24.70
C SER A 236 7.20 -14.99 24.80
N LEU A 237 6.90 -13.76 24.35
CA LEU A 237 5.53 -13.26 24.23
C LEU A 237 4.69 -14.11 23.25
N LEU A 238 5.27 -14.55 22.15
CA LEU A 238 4.60 -15.43 21.19
C LEU A 238 4.33 -16.81 21.77
N ARG A 239 5.24 -17.39 22.58
CA ARG A 239 5.00 -18.65 23.31
C ARG A 239 3.84 -18.51 24.29
N GLU A 240 3.84 -17.43 25.06
CA GLU A 240 2.76 -17.14 26.03
C GLU A 240 1.43 -16.91 25.29
N LEU A 241 1.41 -16.15 24.20
CA LEU A 241 0.22 -15.95 23.38
C LEU A 241 -0.33 -17.28 22.86
N ARG A 242 0.54 -18.15 22.34
CA ARG A 242 0.15 -19.47 21.84
C ARG A 242 -0.49 -20.33 22.92
N SER A 243 0.07 -20.33 24.13
CA SER A 243 -0.47 -21.12 25.26
C SER A 243 -1.85 -20.64 25.72
N LYS A 244 -2.20 -19.37 25.48
CA LYS A 244 -3.50 -18.78 25.83
C LYS A 244 -4.57 -18.91 24.73
N GLN A 245 -4.20 -19.32 23.54
CA GLN A 245 -5.17 -19.57 22.47
C GLN A 245 -5.94 -20.89 22.72
N ARG A 246 -7.26 -20.85 22.51
CA ARG A 246 -8.14 -22.01 22.75
C ARG A 246 -7.85 -23.19 21.80
N VAL A 247 -7.50 -22.88 20.56
CA VAL A 247 -7.17 -23.87 19.53
C VAL A 247 -5.90 -23.42 18.84
N THR A 248 -4.85 -24.21 18.97
CA THR A 248 -3.56 -23.94 18.31
C THR A 248 -3.22 -25.11 17.40
N THR A 249 -3.41 -24.90 16.11
CA THR A 249 -2.85 -25.78 15.09
C THR A 249 -1.65 -25.08 14.44
N LEU A 250 -0.76 -25.84 13.82
CA LEU A 250 0.37 -25.26 13.07
C LEU A 250 -0.11 -24.36 11.93
N GLU A 251 -1.26 -24.68 11.34
CA GLU A 251 -1.88 -23.87 10.28
C GLU A 251 -2.65 -22.65 10.83
N GLY A 252 -2.85 -22.57 12.15
CA GLY A 252 -3.55 -21.47 12.80
C GLY A 252 -2.76 -20.17 12.73
N TYR A 253 -3.48 -19.04 12.72
CA TYR A 253 -2.87 -17.71 12.76
C TYR A 253 -2.34 -17.38 14.16
N CYS A 254 -1.19 -16.72 14.23
CA CYS A 254 -0.64 -16.23 15.49
C CYS A 254 -1.51 -15.14 16.12
N PHE A 255 -2.14 -14.32 15.29
CA PHE A 255 -2.95 -13.18 15.72
C PHE A 255 -4.38 -13.34 15.22
N THR A 256 -5.30 -13.47 16.17
CA THR A 256 -6.70 -13.78 15.89
C THR A 256 -7.65 -12.80 16.54
N GLN A 257 -8.88 -12.78 16.06
CA GLN A 257 -10.01 -12.20 16.76
C GLN A 257 -10.41 -13.09 17.94
N HIS A 258 -11.27 -12.61 18.84
CA HIS A 258 -11.76 -13.40 19.99
C HIS A 258 -12.51 -14.69 19.60
N ASN A 259 -13.05 -14.75 18.39
CA ASN A 259 -13.73 -15.94 17.82
C ASN A 259 -12.76 -16.94 17.15
N GLY A 260 -11.44 -16.66 17.17
CA GLY A 260 -10.43 -17.51 16.53
C GLY A 260 -10.17 -17.23 15.04
N GLU A 261 -11.00 -16.39 14.42
CA GLU A 261 -10.80 -15.96 13.03
C GLU A 261 -9.54 -15.08 12.88
N PRO A 262 -8.93 -15.02 11.69
CA PRO A 262 -7.75 -14.20 11.47
C PRO A 262 -8.05 -12.73 11.77
N LEU A 263 -7.05 -12.04 12.31
CA LEU A 263 -7.16 -10.62 12.61
C LEU A 263 -7.34 -9.83 11.30
N HIS A 264 -8.41 -9.02 11.24
CA HIS A 264 -8.66 -8.20 10.05
C HIS A 264 -7.47 -7.27 9.78
N PRO A 265 -6.94 -7.19 8.54
CA PRO A 265 -5.71 -6.45 8.22
C PRO A 265 -5.71 -4.96 8.56
N GLN A 266 -6.89 -4.34 8.72
CA GLN A 266 -7.00 -2.95 9.15
C GLN A 266 -6.95 -2.76 10.67
N THR A 267 -7.13 -3.84 11.45
CA THR A 267 -7.22 -3.74 12.91
C THR A 267 -5.93 -3.24 13.56
N PRO A 268 -4.71 -3.66 13.13
CA PRO A 268 -3.48 -3.07 13.66
C PRO A 268 -3.37 -1.56 13.45
N THR A 269 -3.82 -1.05 12.29
CA THR A 269 -3.80 0.39 12.02
C THR A 269 -4.73 1.14 12.99
N ARG A 270 -5.95 0.63 13.20
CA ARG A 270 -6.91 1.24 14.13
C ARG A 270 -6.42 1.18 15.58
N HIS A 271 -5.80 0.07 15.96
CA HIS A 271 -5.25 -0.07 17.32
C HIS A 271 -4.07 0.87 17.56
N LEU A 272 -3.11 0.93 16.63
CA LEU A 272 -1.96 1.83 16.72
C LEU A 272 -2.39 3.31 16.79
N HIS A 273 -3.41 3.70 16.05
CA HIS A 273 -3.95 5.06 16.12
C HIS A 273 -4.48 5.37 17.54
N LYS A 274 -5.32 4.49 18.10
CA LYS A 274 -5.81 4.62 19.48
C LYS A 274 -4.70 4.59 20.54
N PHE A 275 -3.72 3.70 20.34
CA PHE A 275 -2.52 3.64 21.19
C PHE A 275 -1.75 4.95 21.12
N GLY A 276 -1.57 5.50 19.92
CA GLY A 276 -0.89 6.77 19.73
C GLY A 276 -1.62 7.94 20.40
N GLU A 277 -2.94 8.00 20.31
CA GLU A 277 -3.76 8.99 21.03
C GLU A 277 -3.62 8.86 22.56
N LYS A 278 -3.65 7.61 23.06
CA LYS A 278 -3.56 7.32 24.51
C LYS A 278 -2.20 7.66 25.12
N TYR A 279 -1.11 7.40 24.39
CA TYR A 279 0.25 7.48 24.92
C TYR A 279 1.10 8.63 24.34
N GLY A 280 0.50 9.52 23.55
CA GLY A 280 1.19 10.70 23.00
C GLY A 280 2.14 10.38 21.86
N PHE A 281 1.71 9.52 20.93
CA PHE A 281 2.36 9.25 19.64
C PHE A 281 1.38 9.56 18.49
N PRO A 282 1.13 10.85 18.20
CA PRO A 282 0.11 11.24 17.23
C PRO A 282 0.41 10.67 15.84
N GLY A 283 -0.63 10.13 15.19
CA GLY A 283 -0.50 9.59 13.83
C GLY A 283 0.20 8.23 13.71
N LEU A 284 0.47 7.55 14.85
CA LEU A 284 1.15 6.25 14.85
C LEU A 284 0.41 5.21 13.99
N HIS A 285 1.14 4.57 13.08
CA HIS A 285 0.59 3.59 12.15
C HIS A 285 1.65 2.54 11.73
N PRO A 286 1.24 1.38 11.18
CA PRO A 286 2.16 0.27 10.89
C PRO A 286 3.34 0.63 10.00
N HIS A 287 3.14 1.51 9.02
CA HIS A 287 4.21 1.89 8.12
C HIS A 287 5.28 2.75 8.80
N GLN A 288 4.88 3.56 9.79
CA GLN A 288 5.82 4.34 10.61
C GLN A 288 6.71 3.41 11.45
N LEU A 289 6.14 2.35 12.07
CA LEU A 289 6.95 1.38 12.82
C LEU A 289 7.98 0.68 11.94
N ARG A 290 7.58 0.32 10.73
CA ARG A 290 8.49 -0.26 9.74
C ARG A 290 9.60 0.73 9.34
N HIS A 291 9.24 2.00 9.16
CA HIS A 291 10.18 3.07 8.86
C HIS A 291 11.15 3.28 10.04
N THR A 292 10.64 3.28 11.26
CA THR A 292 11.42 3.34 12.50
C THR A 292 12.42 2.19 12.60
N ALA A 293 11.98 0.95 12.35
CA ALA A 293 12.85 -0.22 12.34
C ALA A 293 14.05 -0.06 11.37
N ALA A 294 13.75 0.41 10.15
CA ALA A 294 14.78 0.66 9.16
C ALA A 294 15.73 1.77 9.59
N THR A 295 15.19 2.90 10.04
CA THR A 295 15.96 4.08 10.44
C THR A 295 16.89 3.75 11.62
N ILE A 296 16.35 3.15 12.67
CA ILE A 296 17.19 2.76 13.85
C ILE A 296 18.29 1.80 13.43
N ALA A 297 18.01 0.80 12.62
CA ALA A 297 19.02 -0.16 12.17
C ALA A 297 20.16 0.54 11.41
N ILE A 298 19.84 1.38 10.44
CA ILE A 298 20.87 2.01 9.59
C ILE A 298 21.63 3.12 10.34
N THR A 299 20.94 3.93 11.16
CA THR A 299 21.64 4.95 11.97
C THR A 299 22.59 4.33 13.00
N ASN A 300 22.40 3.07 13.37
CA ASN A 300 23.31 2.32 14.23
C ASN A 300 24.29 1.42 13.43
N GLY A 301 24.48 1.67 12.13
CA GLY A 301 25.56 1.07 11.34
C GLY A 301 25.19 -0.21 10.59
N ALA A 302 23.91 -0.61 10.56
CA ALA A 302 23.51 -1.75 9.75
C ALA A 302 23.62 -1.43 8.25
N ASP A 303 24.08 -2.41 7.47
CA ASP A 303 24.18 -2.29 6.02
C ASP A 303 22.80 -2.14 5.37
N ILE A 304 22.67 -1.19 4.44
CA ILE A 304 21.40 -0.86 3.75
C ILE A 304 20.85 -2.05 2.97
N ALA A 305 21.70 -2.86 2.33
CA ALA A 305 21.27 -4.02 1.57
C ALA A 305 20.69 -5.09 2.50
N SER A 306 21.32 -5.34 3.65
CA SER A 306 20.83 -6.25 4.69
C SER A 306 19.50 -5.79 5.28
N VAL A 307 19.35 -4.50 5.59
CA VAL A 307 18.08 -3.93 6.07
C VAL A 307 17.00 -4.04 4.99
N SER A 308 17.32 -3.74 3.72
CA SER A 308 16.40 -3.89 2.60
C SER A 308 15.92 -5.33 2.42
N ALA A 309 16.83 -6.30 2.56
CA ALA A 309 16.50 -7.73 2.51
C ALA A 309 15.60 -8.15 3.68
N LYS A 310 15.92 -7.76 4.92
CA LYS A 310 15.08 -7.98 6.12
C LYS A 310 13.65 -7.44 5.90
N LEU A 311 13.54 -6.23 5.38
CA LEU A 311 12.26 -5.59 5.10
C LEU A 311 11.51 -6.22 3.91
N GLY A 312 12.20 -6.89 2.99
CA GLY A 312 11.62 -7.44 1.75
C GLY A 312 11.20 -6.32 0.79
N HIS A 313 12.08 -5.33 0.57
CA HIS A 313 11.95 -4.38 -0.52
C HIS A 313 12.37 -5.05 -1.83
N ALA A 314 11.56 -4.91 -2.87
CA ALA A 314 11.89 -5.45 -4.20
C ALA A 314 13.08 -4.70 -4.82
N GLU A 315 13.23 -3.42 -4.45
CA GLU A 315 14.30 -2.54 -4.91
C GLU A 315 14.95 -1.84 -3.71
N THR A 316 16.26 -1.93 -3.61
CA THR A 316 17.07 -1.27 -2.58
C THR A 316 16.91 0.26 -2.62
N ALA A 317 16.62 0.81 -3.81
CA ALA A 317 16.30 2.22 -3.99
C ALA A 317 15.15 2.71 -3.09
N THR A 318 14.19 1.84 -2.77
CA THR A 318 13.10 2.18 -1.83
C THR A 318 13.64 2.44 -0.42
N THR A 319 14.65 1.68 0.01
CA THR A 319 15.32 1.90 1.30
C THR A 319 16.25 3.11 1.22
N LEU A 320 16.96 3.29 0.10
CA LEU A 320 17.86 4.41 -0.13
C LEU A 320 17.13 5.76 -0.12
N ASN A 321 15.96 5.86 -0.75
CA ASN A 321 15.14 7.07 -0.76
C ASN A 321 14.65 7.52 0.63
N LEU A 322 14.63 6.60 1.61
CA LEU A 322 14.37 6.92 3.01
C LEU A 322 15.58 7.62 3.67
N TYR A 323 16.76 7.57 3.02
CA TYR A 323 18.05 8.03 3.55
C TYR A 323 18.74 9.13 2.75
N THR A 324 18.11 9.69 1.72
CA THR A 324 18.67 10.83 0.96
C THR A 324 18.90 12.08 1.82
N HIS A 325 18.40 12.07 3.05
CA HIS A 325 18.75 13.02 4.09
C HIS A 325 19.80 12.44 5.05
N ALA A 326 20.94 11.94 4.48
CA ALA A 326 22.08 11.47 5.28
C ALA A 326 22.49 12.57 6.27
N ASN A 327 22.21 12.33 7.54
CA ASN A 327 22.56 13.23 8.63
C ASN A 327 24.09 13.31 8.71
N GLN A 328 24.64 14.46 9.04
CA GLN A 328 26.10 14.66 9.26
C GLN A 328 26.69 13.62 10.23
N GLU A 329 25.89 13.09 11.12
CA GLU A 329 26.22 12.04 12.07
C GLU A 329 26.56 10.69 11.41
N SER A 330 25.81 10.30 10.37
CA SER A 330 26.10 9.08 9.58
C SER A 330 27.43 9.20 8.81
N ILE A 331 27.76 10.41 8.35
CA ILE A 331 29.06 10.66 7.69
C ILE A 331 30.21 10.55 8.69
N LYS A 332 30.04 11.06 9.91
CA LYS A 332 31.04 10.93 10.99
C LYS A 332 31.25 9.47 11.38
N GLN A 333 30.18 8.71 11.55
CA GLN A 333 30.25 7.27 11.86
C GLN A 333 30.96 6.48 10.74
N ALA A 334 30.65 6.74 9.48
CA ALA A 334 31.36 6.11 8.36
C ALA A 334 32.85 6.41 8.39
N ASN A 335 33.23 7.65 8.70
CA ASN A 335 34.64 8.03 8.86
C ASN A 335 35.29 7.37 10.09
N GLU A 336 34.58 7.15 11.19
CA GLU A 336 35.08 6.42 12.35
C GLU A 336 35.30 4.94 12.06
N ILE A 337 34.37 4.28 11.36
CA ILE A 337 34.50 2.90 10.92
C ILE A 337 35.72 2.76 10.00
N TYR A 338 35.85 3.68 9.04
CA TYR A 338 37.01 3.70 8.15
C TYR A 338 38.36 3.86 8.92
N ARG A 339 38.41 4.81 9.87
CA ARG A 339 39.57 5.04 10.70
C ARG A 339 39.92 3.83 11.58
N LYS A 340 38.93 3.20 12.20
CA LYS A 340 39.11 1.98 12.99
C LYS A 340 39.69 0.85 12.14
N ALA A 341 39.14 0.63 10.94
CA ALA A 341 39.60 -0.44 10.04
C ALA A 341 41.02 -0.24 9.53
N LEU A 342 41.45 1.01 9.30
CA LEU A 342 42.78 1.27 8.70
C LEU A 342 43.87 1.66 9.69
N TYR A 343 43.51 2.28 10.80
CA TYR A 343 44.52 2.92 11.67
C TYR A 343 44.56 2.39 13.10
N GLN A 344 43.57 1.60 13.54
CA GLN A 344 43.69 0.90 14.83
C GLN A 344 44.32 -0.46 14.58
N LYS A 345 45.57 -0.61 15.06
CA LYS A 345 46.24 -1.91 15.16
C LYS A 345 45.49 -2.81 16.13
N GLU A 346 45.20 -4.05 15.72
CA GLU A 346 44.74 -5.09 16.64
C GLU A 346 45.75 -5.15 17.79
N ALA A 347 45.28 -5.02 19.03
CA ALA A 347 46.04 -5.15 20.26
C ALA A 347 46.15 -6.62 20.66
#